data_7d93a818ccba6805ae22547ecc776238
#
_entry.id   7d93a818ccba6805ae22547ecc776238
#
_cell.length_a   1.000
_cell.length_b   1.000
_cell.length_c   1.000
_cell.angle_alpha   90.00
_cell.angle_beta   90.00
_cell.angle_gamma   90.00
#
_symmetry.space_group_name_H-M   'P 1'
#
loop_
_entity.id
_entity.type
_entity.pdbx_description
1 polymer ?
#
loop_
_entity_poly.entity_id
_entity_poly.type
_entity_poly.pdbx_seq_one_letter_code
_entity_poly.pdbx_strand_id
1 'polypeptide(L)'
;GQMKGNNDLLCLTAPHIIQDIHRKYLEAGADIIETNSFNAQRISMADYHVEDYCREINLAAARIARELADEYTTKNPEKPRFVAGSVGPTNKTCSMSPDVNNPAFRAITFDELAEAYQEQMEALLEGGVDAILIETIFDSLNAKAAVYAATEAMEKMGREVPLMLSITVSDTGGRTLSGQTLDAFLASVQHAPIFSIGLNCSFGAKQLKPF
;
A
#
# COMPACT_ATOMS: atom_id res chain seq x y z
N GLY A 1 15.61 13.14 15.13
CA GLY A 1 15.06 12.42 16.25
C GLY A 1 14.76 10.97 15.87
N GLN A 2 14.34 10.18 16.81
CA GLN A 2 14.05 8.73 16.62
C GLN A 2 12.98 8.45 15.55
N MET A 3 12.08 9.40 15.30
CA MET A 3 10.97 9.27 14.31
C MET A 3 11.32 9.83 12.92
N LYS A 4 12.58 10.14 12.65
CA LYS A 4 12.97 10.64 11.31
C LYS A 4 12.73 9.56 10.26
N GLY A 5 11.92 9.90 9.24
CA GLY A 5 11.53 8.97 8.17
C GLY A 5 10.14 8.33 8.36
N ASN A 6 9.57 8.36 9.56
CA ASN A 6 8.20 7.90 9.80
C ASN A 6 7.21 9.03 9.49
N ASN A 7 6.91 9.20 8.20
CA ASN A 7 5.98 10.26 7.75
C ASN A 7 4.50 9.85 7.96
N ASP A 8 4.21 8.56 8.06
CA ASP A 8 2.86 8.05 8.30
C ASP A 8 2.31 8.52 9.64
N LEU A 9 3.19 8.63 10.64
CA LEU A 9 2.86 9.14 11.98
C LEU A 9 2.34 10.59 11.97
N LEU A 10 2.58 11.37 10.90
CA LEU A 10 2.05 12.72 10.77
C LEU A 10 0.52 12.75 10.71
N CYS A 11 -0.12 11.66 10.33
CA CYS A 11 -1.58 11.55 10.39
C CYS A 11 -2.14 11.75 11.80
N LEU A 12 -1.35 11.41 12.83
CA LEU A 12 -1.72 11.62 14.24
C LEU A 12 -1.10 12.89 14.84
N THR A 13 0.17 13.17 14.52
CA THR A 13 0.94 14.22 15.20
C THR A 13 0.84 15.59 14.56
N ALA A 14 0.58 15.65 13.25
CA ALA A 14 0.45 16.90 12.49
C ALA A 14 -0.50 16.71 11.27
N PRO A 15 -1.77 16.34 11.49
CA PRO A 15 -2.72 15.99 10.41
C PRO A 15 -2.92 17.14 9.41
N HIS A 16 -2.79 18.40 9.85
CA HIS A 16 -2.90 19.57 8.98
C HIS A 16 -1.87 19.56 7.83
N ILE A 17 -0.68 19.01 8.04
CA ILE A 17 0.34 18.87 6.97
C ILE A 17 -0.17 17.93 5.88
N ILE A 18 -0.73 16.79 6.27
CA ILE A 18 -1.26 15.80 5.33
C ILE A 18 -2.50 16.36 4.61
N GLN A 19 -3.39 17.06 5.32
CA GLN A 19 -4.53 17.77 4.73
C GLN A 19 -4.08 18.77 3.66
N ASP A 20 -3.07 19.58 3.94
CA ASP A 20 -2.55 20.59 3.01
C ASP A 20 -1.96 19.92 1.74
N ILE A 21 -1.29 18.79 1.88
CA ILE A 21 -0.77 18.02 0.76
C ILE A 21 -1.93 17.50 -0.11
N HIS A 22 -2.91 16.83 0.48
CA HIS A 22 -4.08 16.33 -0.25
C HIS A 22 -4.85 17.45 -0.96
N ARG A 23 -5.05 18.60 -0.31
CA ARG A 23 -5.70 19.77 -0.94
C ARG A 23 -5.00 20.19 -2.21
N LYS A 24 -3.67 20.31 -2.19
CA LYS A 24 -2.88 20.70 -3.36
C LYS A 24 -3.03 19.73 -4.53
N TYR A 25 -3.08 18.42 -4.25
CA TYR A 25 -3.33 17.41 -5.29
C TYR A 25 -4.76 17.51 -5.84
N LEU A 26 -5.75 17.68 -4.99
CA LEU A 26 -7.15 17.84 -5.39
C LEU A 26 -7.37 19.14 -6.18
N GLU A 27 -6.73 20.25 -5.79
CA GLU A 27 -6.72 21.52 -6.50
C GLU A 27 -6.05 21.40 -7.88
N ALA A 28 -4.96 20.63 -7.98
CA ALA A 28 -4.31 20.32 -9.25
C ALA A 28 -5.15 19.41 -10.16
N GLY A 29 -6.26 18.86 -9.66
CA GLY A 29 -7.22 18.09 -10.45
C GLY A 29 -7.15 16.60 -10.30
N ALA A 30 -6.47 16.05 -9.27
CA ALA A 30 -6.43 14.61 -9.01
C ALA A 30 -7.86 14.05 -8.82
N ASP A 31 -8.15 12.94 -9.47
CA ASP A 31 -9.42 12.20 -9.31
C ASP A 31 -9.35 11.21 -8.14
N ILE A 32 -8.15 10.65 -7.89
CA ILE A 32 -7.87 9.73 -6.81
C ILE A 32 -6.71 10.29 -5.99
N ILE A 33 -6.82 10.31 -4.68
CA ILE A 33 -5.72 10.58 -3.75
C ILE A 33 -5.42 9.32 -2.93
N GLU A 34 -4.15 9.15 -2.56
CA GLU A 34 -3.68 8.03 -1.76
C GLU A 34 -3.57 8.42 -0.29
N THR A 35 -3.88 7.49 0.60
CA THR A 35 -3.68 7.71 2.04
C THR A 35 -2.19 7.79 2.39
N ASN A 36 -1.83 8.58 3.39
CA ASN A 36 -0.46 8.63 3.91
C ASN A 36 -0.21 7.47 4.89
N SER A 37 -0.15 6.24 4.34
CA SER A 37 -0.08 4.99 5.08
C SER A 37 0.86 3.94 4.49
N PHE A 38 1.76 4.34 3.60
CA PHE A 38 2.65 3.46 2.84
C PHE A 38 3.43 2.47 3.72
N ASN A 39 3.98 2.91 4.86
CA ASN A 39 4.71 2.06 5.81
C ASN A 39 3.90 1.71 7.06
N ALA A 40 2.62 2.05 7.12
CA ALA A 40 1.81 1.99 8.33
C ALA A 40 1.34 0.57 8.68
N GLN A 41 2.19 -0.44 8.51
CA GLN A 41 1.96 -1.80 8.99
C GLN A 41 2.97 -2.13 10.11
N ARG A 42 2.55 -3.03 11.03
CA ARG A 42 3.25 -3.28 12.30
C ARG A 42 4.71 -3.71 12.13
N ILE A 43 5.06 -4.38 11.02
CA ILE A 43 6.42 -4.86 10.76
C ILE A 43 7.39 -3.69 10.53
N SER A 44 7.01 -2.71 9.69
CA SER A 44 7.82 -1.52 9.44
C SER A 44 7.76 -0.53 10.60
N MET A 45 6.62 -0.42 11.29
CA MET A 45 6.46 0.47 12.45
C MET A 45 7.27 0.01 13.68
N ALA A 46 7.60 -1.29 13.77
CA ALA A 46 8.47 -1.81 14.81
C ALA A 46 9.89 -1.21 14.78
N ASP A 47 10.38 -0.77 13.61
CA ASP A 47 11.66 -0.07 13.50
C ASP A 47 11.68 1.27 14.25
N TYR A 48 10.50 1.81 14.54
CA TYR A 48 10.29 3.07 15.28
C TYR A 48 9.70 2.85 16.68
N HIS A 49 9.42 1.61 17.08
CA HIS A 49 8.74 1.26 18.34
C HIS A 49 7.36 1.90 18.47
N VAL A 50 6.60 1.93 17.38
CA VAL A 50 5.23 2.47 17.28
C VAL A 50 4.27 1.50 16.59
N GLU A 51 4.59 0.23 16.56
CA GLU A 51 3.78 -0.83 15.97
C GLU A 51 2.37 -0.93 16.56
N ASP A 52 2.20 -0.56 17.82
CA ASP A 52 0.89 -0.57 18.50
C ASP A 52 -0.04 0.56 18.02
N TYR A 53 0.46 1.52 17.27
CA TYR A 53 -0.34 2.63 16.71
C TYR A 53 -0.72 2.42 15.24
N CYS A 54 -0.42 1.25 14.66
CA CYS A 54 -0.69 0.97 13.25
C CYS A 54 -2.15 1.19 12.88
N ARG A 55 -3.07 0.66 13.71
CA ARG A 55 -4.49 0.82 13.47
C ARG A 55 -4.93 2.29 13.48
N GLU A 56 -4.51 3.05 14.48
CA GLU A 56 -4.83 4.47 14.62
C GLU A 56 -4.26 5.31 13.49
N ILE A 57 -3.03 5.03 13.05
CA ILE A 57 -2.38 5.73 11.93
C ILE A 57 -3.17 5.52 10.64
N ASN A 58 -3.50 4.27 10.31
CA ASN A 58 -4.24 3.93 9.09
C ASN A 58 -5.66 4.50 9.11
N LEU A 59 -6.34 4.43 10.23
CA LEU A 59 -7.68 4.99 10.39
C LEU A 59 -7.67 6.51 10.21
N ALA A 60 -6.69 7.20 10.82
CA ALA A 60 -6.52 8.64 10.66
C ALA A 60 -6.16 9.02 9.22
N ALA A 61 -5.23 8.29 8.59
CA ALA A 61 -4.84 8.53 7.20
C ALA A 61 -6.02 8.42 6.24
N ALA A 62 -6.85 7.38 6.40
CA ALA A 62 -8.03 7.18 5.57
C ALA A 62 -9.10 8.27 5.81
N ARG A 63 -9.37 8.64 7.06
CA ARG A 63 -10.35 9.69 7.40
C ARG A 63 -9.94 11.06 6.87
N ILE A 64 -8.67 11.44 7.01
CA ILE A 64 -8.15 12.70 6.47
C ILE A 64 -8.37 12.77 4.95
N ALA A 65 -8.01 11.72 4.23
CA ALA A 65 -8.17 11.67 2.79
C ALA A 65 -9.66 11.65 2.38
N ARG A 66 -10.51 10.88 3.08
CA ARG A 66 -11.94 10.78 2.81
C ARG A 66 -12.66 12.12 3.01
N GLU A 67 -12.40 12.81 4.11
CA GLU A 67 -12.98 14.12 4.40
C GLU A 67 -12.74 15.11 3.27
N LEU A 68 -11.49 15.17 2.78
CA LEU A 68 -11.11 16.08 1.71
C LEU A 68 -11.68 15.65 0.36
N ALA A 69 -11.69 14.36 0.04
CA ALA A 69 -12.29 13.86 -1.18
C ALA A 69 -13.81 14.17 -1.22
N ASP A 70 -14.51 14.05 -0.09
CA ASP A 70 -15.93 14.40 0.03
C ASP A 70 -16.17 15.91 -0.10
N GLU A 71 -15.29 16.74 0.51
CA GLU A 71 -15.35 18.21 0.36
C GLU A 71 -15.24 18.61 -1.11
N TYR A 72 -14.27 18.06 -1.85
CA TYR A 72 -14.07 18.40 -3.27
C TYR A 72 -15.14 17.79 -4.19
N THR A 73 -15.66 16.63 -3.89
CA THR A 73 -16.80 16.05 -4.58
C THR A 73 -18.06 16.92 -4.39
N THR A 74 -18.29 17.40 -3.16
CA THR A 74 -19.43 18.30 -2.88
C THR A 74 -19.32 19.62 -3.63
N LYS A 75 -18.09 20.17 -3.76
CA LYS A 75 -17.84 21.39 -4.54
C LYS A 75 -18.06 21.21 -6.04
N ASN A 76 -17.83 20.01 -6.57
CA ASN A 76 -18.00 19.69 -7.98
C ASN A 76 -18.49 18.24 -8.13
N PRO A 77 -19.81 17.97 -8.03
CA PRO A 77 -20.38 16.63 -8.16
C PRO A 77 -20.15 15.94 -9.50
N GLU A 78 -19.94 16.71 -10.57
CA GLU A 78 -19.62 16.19 -11.90
C GLU A 78 -18.19 15.59 -11.97
N LYS A 79 -17.37 15.88 -10.97
CA LYS A 79 -16.02 15.36 -10.84
C LYS A 79 -15.81 14.76 -9.45
N PRO A 80 -16.35 13.57 -9.16
CA PRO A 80 -16.19 12.91 -7.87
C PRO A 80 -14.71 12.58 -7.60
N ARG A 81 -14.33 12.58 -6.33
CA ARG A 81 -12.97 12.26 -5.85
C ARG A 81 -12.99 10.99 -5.05
N PHE A 82 -11.96 10.19 -5.22
CA PHE A 82 -11.82 8.88 -4.59
C PHE A 82 -10.56 8.78 -3.75
N VAL A 83 -10.56 7.82 -2.83
CA VAL A 83 -9.45 7.55 -1.93
C VAL A 83 -8.95 6.13 -2.13
N ALA A 84 -7.68 5.97 -2.49
CA ALA A 84 -6.99 4.69 -2.48
C ALA A 84 -6.22 4.51 -1.18
N GLY A 85 -6.45 3.41 -0.48
CA GLY A 85 -5.69 3.02 0.71
C GLY A 85 -4.32 2.48 0.29
N SER A 86 -3.27 3.26 0.53
CA SER A 86 -1.89 2.89 0.20
C SER A 86 -1.37 1.83 1.16
N VAL A 87 -0.90 0.71 0.60
CA VAL A 87 -0.31 -0.43 1.31
C VAL A 87 1.03 -0.74 0.64
N GLY A 88 2.10 -0.27 1.24
CA GLY A 88 3.46 -0.46 0.74
C GLY A 88 4.10 -1.78 1.18
N PRO A 89 5.32 -2.07 0.71
CA PRO A 89 6.06 -3.26 1.10
C PRO A 89 6.55 -3.17 2.55
N THR A 90 6.89 -4.32 3.11
CA THR A 90 7.60 -4.39 4.39
C THR A 90 9.11 -4.43 4.18
N ASN A 91 9.88 -4.15 5.24
CA ASN A 91 11.33 -4.33 5.29
C ASN A 91 11.78 -5.79 5.38
N LYS A 92 10.83 -6.75 5.43
CA LYS A 92 11.08 -8.20 5.44
C LYS A 92 10.42 -8.86 4.24
N THR A 93 11.04 -9.92 3.73
CA THR A 93 10.55 -10.66 2.57
C THR A 93 10.35 -12.13 2.90
N CYS A 94 9.29 -12.73 2.35
CA CYS A 94 8.98 -14.14 2.51
C CYS A 94 9.79 -15.05 1.57
N SER A 95 10.25 -14.54 0.42
CA SER A 95 10.93 -15.37 -0.58
C SER A 95 12.45 -15.25 -0.57
N MET A 96 13.03 -14.24 0.06
CA MET A 96 14.47 -14.02 0.09
C MET A 96 15.02 -14.10 1.51
N SER A 97 16.21 -14.72 1.65
CA SER A 97 16.96 -14.69 2.90
C SER A 97 17.71 -13.36 3.05
N PRO A 98 17.65 -12.69 4.21
CA PRO A 98 18.50 -11.56 4.51
C PRO A 98 19.95 -11.99 4.87
N ASP A 99 20.19 -13.30 5.07
CA ASP A 99 21.50 -13.88 5.40
C ASP A 99 22.03 -14.70 4.23
N VAL A 100 23.07 -14.20 3.58
CA VAL A 100 23.71 -14.87 2.43
C VAL A 100 24.35 -16.21 2.80
N ASN A 101 24.70 -16.42 4.07
CA ASN A 101 25.28 -17.66 4.57
C ASN A 101 24.21 -18.70 4.97
N ASN A 102 22.96 -18.28 5.07
CA ASN A 102 21.82 -19.15 5.37
C ASN A 102 20.67 -18.89 4.39
N PRO A 103 20.76 -19.40 3.16
CA PRO A 103 19.77 -19.11 2.13
C PRO A 103 18.36 -19.69 2.40
N ALA A 104 18.25 -20.60 3.34
CA ALA A 104 16.96 -21.16 3.77
C ALA A 104 16.24 -20.29 4.81
N PHE A 105 16.94 -19.39 5.48
CA PHE A 105 16.34 -18.52 6.50
C PHE A 105 15.35 -17.53 5.90
N ARG A 106 14.25 -17.29 6.61
CA ARG A 106 13.26 -16.25 6.29
C ARG A 106 13.03 -15.41 7.55
N ALA A 107 13.06 -14.08 7.37
CA ALA A 107 12.87 -13.14 8.47
C ALA A 107 11.39 -12.99 8.87
N ILE A 108 10.49 -13.49 8.05
CA ILE A 108 9.04 -13.46 8.28
C ILE A 108 8.36 -14.61 7.54
N THR A 109 7.28 -15.12 8.10
CA THR A 109 6.41 -16.11 7.46
C THR A 109 5.30 -15.43 6.65
N PHE A 110 4.64 -16.20 5.80
CA PHE A 110 3.47 -15.74 5.04
C PHE A 110 2.33 -15.30 5.98
N ASP A 111 2.04 -16.09 7.00
CA ASP A 111 0.93 -15.84 7.93
C ASP A 111 1.17 -14.57 8.77
N GLU A 112 2.37 -14.39 9.31
CA GLU A 112 2.74 -13.17 10.04
C GLU A 112 2.62 -11.92 9.17
N LEU A 113 3.00 -12.03 7.90
CA LEU A 113 2.91 -10.92 6.95
C LEU A 113 1.46 -10.63 6.57
N ALA A 114 0.66 -11.68 6.32
CA ALA A 114 -0.76 -11.55 6.00
C ALA A 114 -1.53 -10.90 7.18
N GLU A 115 -1.25 -11.31 8.41
CA GLU A 115 -1.87 -10.74 9.62
C GLU A 115 -1.55 -9.23 9.76
N ALA A 116 -0.30 -8.84 9.53
CA ALA A 116 0.11 -7.44 9.60
C ALA A 116 -0.57 -6.58 8.51
N TYR A 117 -0.70 -7.08 7.29
CA TYR A 117 -1.41 -6.40 6.21
C TYR A 117 -2.92 -6.36 6.45
N GLN A 118 -3.50 -7.41 7.01
CA GLN A 118 -4.93 -7.44 7.33
C GLN A 118 -5.29 -6.36 8.36
N GLU A 119 -4.52 -6.21 9.44
CA GLU A 119 -4.70 -5.14 10.43
C GLU A 119 -4.70 -3.75 9.77
N GLN A 120 -3.74 -3.49 8.86
CA GLN A 120 -3.66 -2.25 8.11
C GLN A 120 -4.89 -2.02 7.24
N MET A 121 -5.28 -3.00 6.44
CA MET A 121 -6.37 -2.88 5.48
C MET A 121 -7.74 -2.78 6.16
N GLU A 122 -7.97 -3.46 7.27
CA GLU A 122 -9.19 -3.32 8.07
C GLU A 122 -9.36 -1.86 8.54
N ALA A 123 -8.29 -1.24 9.03
CA ALA A 123 -8.34 0.16 9.47
C ALA A 123 -8.56 1.13 8.31
N LEU A 124 -7.94 0.90 7.15
CA LEU A 124 -8.17 1.68 5.94
C LEU A 124 -9.62 1.57 5.45
N LEU A 125 -10.18 0.37 5.42
CA LEU A 125 -11.58 0.12 5.05
C LEU A 125 -12.55 0.79 6.03
N GLU A 126 -12.30 0.70 7.33
CA GLU A 126 -13.09 1.40 8.37
C GLU A 126 -13.03 2.91 8.19
N GLY A 127 -11.86 3.44 7.81
CA GLY A 127 -11.66 4.86 7.56
C GLY A 127 -12.30 5.40 6.28
N GLY A 128 -12.82 4.52 5.41
CA GLY A 128 -13.65 4.89 4.27
C GLY A 128 -12.93 4.98 2.93
N VAL A 129 -11.83 4.27 2.71
CA VAL A 129 -11.17 4.21 1.39
C VAL A 129 -12.08 3.59 0.33
N ASP A 130 -11.97 4.04 -0.91
CA ASP A 130 -12.76 3.53 -2.06
C ASP A 130 -12.06 2.38 -2.78
N ALA A 131 -10.75 2.22 -2.59
CA ALA A 131 -9.94 1.13 -3.15
C ALA A 131 -8.79 0.78 -2.21
N ILE A 132 -8.23 -0.41 -2.33
CA ILE A 132 -6.96 -0.79 -1.73
C ILE A 132 -5.90 -0.81 -2.85
N LEU A 133 -4.80 -0.10 -2.63
CA LEU A 133 -3.64 -0.08 -3.53
C LEU A 133 -2.44 -0.74 -2.85
N ILE A 134 -2.13 -1.97 -3.24
CA ILE A 134 -0.90 -2.66 -2.86
C ILE A 134 0.18 -2.21 -3.83
N GLU A 135 1.14 -1.43 -3.37
CA GLU A 135 2.10 -0.77 -4.23
C GLU A 135 3.56 -1.10 -3.91
N THR A 136 4.44 -0.78 -4.88
CA THR A 136 5.88 -0.99 -4.76
C THR A 136 6.23 -2.45 -4.50
N ILE A 137 5.52 -3.33 -5.18
CA ILE A 137 5.67 -4.77 -5.05
C ILE A 137 6.98 -5.21 -5.70
N PHE A 138 7.90 -5.76 -4.92
CA PHE A 138 9.17 -6.30 -5.38
C PHE A 138 9.39 -7.79 -5.02
N ASP A 139 8.47 -8.39 -4.26
CA ASP A 139 8.45 -9.81 -3.88
C ASP A 139 7.05 -10.38 -4.12
N SER A 140 6.96 -11.37 -5.01
CA SER A 140 5.66 -11.96 -5.40
C SER A 140 4.97 -12.70 -4.26
N LEU A 141 5.73 -13.29 -3.33
CA LEU A 141 5.14 -13.99 -2.19
C LEU A 141 4.59 -12.99 -1.16
N ASN A 142 5.28 -11.86 -0.95
CA ASN A 142 4.75 -10.75 -0.15
C ASN A 142 3.47 -10.19 -0.77
N ALA A 143 3.42 -10.01 -2.09
CA ALA A 143 2.21 -9.57 -2.77
C ALA A 143 1.04 -10.54 -2.59
N LYS A 144 1.29 -11.85 -2.64
CA LYS A 144 0.26 -12.87 -2.39
C LYS A 144 -0.26 -12.81 -0.97
N ALA A 145 0.60 -12.58 0.02
CA ALA A 145 0.17 -12.37 1.40
C ALA A 145 -0.70 -11.11 1.55
N ALA A 146 -0.33 -10.01 0.88
CA ALA A 146 -1.13 -8.79 0.88
C ALA A 146 -2.47 -8.95 0.16
N VAL A 147 -2.51 -9.65 -0.97
CA VAL A 147 -3.75 -9.97 -1.70
C VAL A 147 -4.68 -10.87 -0.86
N TYR A 148 -4.12 -11.88 -0.20
CA TYR A 148 -4.87 -12.72 0.73
C TYR A 148 -5.44 -11.89 1.88
N ALA A 149 -4.60 -11.07 2.52
CA ALA A 149 -5.01 -10.17 3.60
C ALA A 149 -6.12 -9.19 3.18
N ALA A 150 -6.07 -8.67 1.95
CA ALA A 150 -7.10 -7.79 1.41
C ALA A 150 -8.45 -8.51 1.30
N THR A 151 -8.45 -9.76 0.83
CA THR A 151 -9.67 -10.58 0.73
C THR A 151 -10.27 -10.83 2.11
N GLU A 152 -9.45 -11.27 3.07
CA GLU A 152 -9.88 -11.51 4.46
C GLU A 152 -10.41 -10.23 5.13
N ALA A 153 -9.72 -9.10 4.92
CA ALA A 153 -10.16 -7.82 5.47
C ALA A 153 -11.51 -7.37 4.89
N MET A 154 -11.68 -7.49 3.56
CA MET A 154 -12.95 -7.14 2.90
C MET A 154 -14.09 -8.03 3.37
N GLU A 155 -13.87 -9.35 3.49
CA GLU A 155 -14.88 -10.30 4.01
C GLU A 155 -15.26 -9.97 5.44
N LYS A 156 -14.27 -9.80 6.32
CA LYS A 156 -14.48 -9.48 7.74
C LYS A 156 -15.23 -8.17 7.96
N MET A 157 -14.89 -7.15 7.15
CA MET A 157 -15.53 -5.83 7.23
C MET A 157 -16.87 -5.76 6.50
N GLY A 158 -17.24 -6.79 5.73
CA GLY A 158 -18.45 -6.79 4.90
C GLY A 158 -18.42 -5.68 3.84
N ARG A 159 -17.25 -5.35 3.32
CA ARG A 159 -17.05 -4.23 2.41
C ARG A 159 -16.07 -4.58 1.29
N GLU A 160 -16.59 -4.78 0.10
CA GLU A 160 -15.80 -5.00 -1.10
C GLU A 160 -15.40 -3.66 -1.74
N VAL A 161 -14.13 -3.53 -2.10
CA VAL A 161 -13.58 -2.39 -2.84
C VAL A 161 -12.63 -2.89 -3.94
N PRO A 162 -12.41 -2.12 -5.01
CA PRO A 162 -11.40 -2.44 -6.03
C PRO A 162 -10.02 -2.68 -5.41
N LEU A 163 -9.37 -3.76 -5.82
CA LEU A 163 -8.01 -4.11 -5.44
C LEU A 163 -7.05 -3.78 -6.58
N MET A 164 -6.14 -2.84 -6.34
CA MET A 164 -5.16 -2.35 -7.31
C MET A 164 -3.77 -2.83 -6.92
N LEU A 165 -2.99 -3.31 -7.88
CA LEU A 165 -1.60 -3.71 -7.67
C LEU A 165 -0.65 -2.80 -8.45
N SER A 166 0.48 -2.43 -7.85
CA SER A 166 1.55 -1.68 -8.54
C SER A 166 2.90 -2.33 -8.25
N ILE A 167 3.57 -2.79 -9.32
CA ILE A 167 4.78 -3.62 -9.25
C ILE A 167 6.00 -2.74 -9.48
N THR A 168 7.10 -3.05 -8.79
CA THR A 168 8.40 -2.42 -9.01
C THR A 168 9.33 -3.39 -9.71
N VAL A 169 9.71 -3.05 -10.94
CA VAL A 169 10.76 -3.78 -11.65
C VAL A 169 12.13 -3.27 -11.23
N SER A 170 13.05 -4.19 -11.01
CA SER A 170 14.37 -3.90 -10.42
C SER A 170 15.50 -3.84 -11.45
N ASP A 171 15.25 -4.31 -12.67
CA ASP A 171 16.23 -4.33 -13.76
C ASP A 171 15.62 -3.99 -15.13
N THR A 172 16.45 -3.79 -16.11
CA THR A 172 16.06 -3.51 -17.49
C THR A 172 15.43 -4.71 -18.21
N GLY A 173 15.46 -5.90 -17.62
CA GLY A 173 14.79 -7.09 -18.10
C GLY A 173 13.35 -7.21 -17.59
N GLY A 174 12.86 -6.22 -16.82
CA GLY A 174 11.49 -6.21 -16.30
C GLY A 174 11.24 -7.21 -15.19
N ARG A 175 12.26 -7.54 -14.39
CA ARG A 175 12.13 -8.48 -13.27
C ARG A 175 11.95 -7.73 -11.95
N THR A 176 11.15 -8.31 -11.07
CA THR A 176 11.08 -7.90 -9.66
C THR A 176 12.36 -8.30 -8.93
N LEU A 177 12.58 -7.78 -7.73
CA LEU A 177 13.75 -8.13 -6.90
C LEU A 177 13.79 -9.62 -6.56
N SER A 178 12.63 -10.27 -6.39
CA SER A 178 12.53 -11.72 -6.20
C SER A 178 12.69 -12.55 -7.50
N GLY A 179 12.95 -11.90 -8.63
CA GLY A 179 13.37 -12.52 -9.89
C GLY A 179 12.26 -12.85 -10.88
N GLN A 180 10.98 -12.57 -10.58
CA GLN A 180 9.88 -12.82 -11.49
C GLN A 180 9.82 -11.77 -12.59
N THR A 181 9.51 -12.21 -13.82
CA THR A 181 9.02 -11.33 -14.89
C THR A 181 7.61 -10.85 -14.57
N LEU A 182 7.15 -9.80 -15.27
CA LEU A 182 5.77 -9.33 -15.10
C LEU A 182 4.76 -10.42 -15.45
N ASP A 183 4.97 -11.18 -16.52
CA ASP A 183 4.09 -12.30 -16.91
C ASP A 183 4.02 -13.37 -15.81
N ALA A 184 5.16 -13.72 -15.20
CA ALA A 184 5.21 -14.67 -14.09
C ALA A 184 4.49 -14.13 -12.86
N PHE A 185 4.65 -12.84 -12.56
CA PHE A 185 3.93 -12.18 -11.48
C PHE A 185 2.41 -12.19 -11.74
N LEU A 186 1.97 -11.78 -12.94
CA LEU A 186 0.57 -11.79 -13.33
C LEU A 186 -0.05 -13.18 -13.17
N ALA A 187 0.62 -14.21 -13.69
CA ALA A 187 0.17 -15.59 -13.54
C ALA A 187 0.02 -16.02 -12.07
N SER A 188 0.86 -15.48 -11.18
CA SER A 188 0.83 -15.83 -9.75
C SER A 188 -0.33 -15.21 -8.97
N VAL A 189 -0.91 -14.10 -9.47
CA VAL A 189 -1.98 -13.35 -8.79
C VAL A 189 -3.32 -13.35 -9.51
N GLN A 190 -3.42 -13.89 -10.72
CA GLN A 190 -4.63 -13.89 -11.55
C GLN A 190 -5.85 -14.63 -10.95
N HIS A 191 -5.64 -15.42 -9.90
CA HIS A 191 -6.72 -16.09 -9.16
C HIS A 191 -7.54 -15.14 -8.28
N ALA A 192 -7.01 -13.94 -7.98
CA ALA A 192 -7.66 -12.94 -7.16
C ALA A 192 -8.41 -11.91 -8.03
N PRO A 193 -9.47 -11.27 -7.51
CA PRO A 193 -10.25 -10.26 -8.24
C PRO A 193 -9.51 -8.93 -8.32
N ILE A 194 -8.41 -8.89 -9.05
CA ILE A 194 -7.59 -7.69 -9.24
C ILE A 194 -8.31 -6.74 -10.21
N PHE A 195 -8.51 -5.49 -9.80
CA PHE A 195 -9.12 -4.45 -10.62
C PHE A 195 -8.14 -3.83 -11.61
N SER A 196 -6.91 -3.53 -11.18
CA SER A 196 -5.89 -2.95 -12.03
C SER A 196 -4.49 -3.38 -11.65
N ILE A 197 -3.58 -3.36 -12.64
CA ILE A 197 -2.15 -3.61 -12.45
C ILE A 197 -1.38 -2.49 -13.11
N GLY A 198 -0.42 -1.96 -12.38
CA GLY A 198 0.46 -0.89 -12.81
C GLY A 198 1.92 -1.12 -12.41
N LEU A 199 2.76 -0.15 -12.73
CA LEU A 199 4.18 -0.13 -12.40
C LEU A 199 4.51 1.19 -11.71
N ASN A 200 5.38 1.15 -10.70
CA ASN A 200 5.90 2.34 -10.04
C ASN A 200 7.36 2.17 -9.61
N CYS A 201 7.99 3.28 -9.23
CA CYS A 201 9.38 3.33 -8.76
C CYS A 201 10.44 2.91 -9.79
N SER A 202 11.70 2.84 -9.35
CA SER A 202 12.93 2.41 -10.03
C SER A 202 13.26 3.14 -11.34
N PHE A 203 12.31 3.26 -12.26
CA PHE A 203 12.51 3.82 -13.59
C PHE A 203 11.47 4.90 -13.92
N GLY A 204 11.85 5.81 -14.82
CA GLY A 204 10.89 6.79 -15.36
C GLY A 204 9.95 6.15 -16.39
N ALA A 205 8.83 6.82 -16.68
CA ALA A 205 7.78 6.34 -17.59
C ALA A 205 8.29 5.88 -18.96
N LYS A 206 9.31 6.54 -19.51
CA LYS A 206 9.95 6.17 -20.80
C LYS A 206 10.60 4.79 -20.74
N GLN A 207 11.19 4.44 -19.59
CA GLN A 207 11.86 3.15 -19.38
C GLN A 207 10.88 2.05 -19.00
N LEU A 208 9.76 2.41 -18.36
CA LEU A 208 8.70 1.47 -18.00
C LEU A 208 7.76 1.13 -19.18
N LYS A 209 7.70 2.01 -20.19
CA LYS A 209 6.79 1.83 -21.34
C LYS A 209 6.89 0.49 -22.08
N PRO A 210 8.07 -0.18 -22.19
CA PRO A 210 8.19 -1.49 -22.85
C PRO A 210 7.53 -2.65 -22.07
N PHE A 211 7.24 -2.45 -20.81
CA PHE A 211 6.58 -3.40 -19.91
C PHE A 211 5.11 -3.05 -19.74
#